data_46869bbb39a2ce6b911b6d5fb93afab0
#
_entry.id   46869bbb39a2ce6b911b6d5fb93afab0
#
_cell.length_a   1.000
_cell.length_b   1.000
_cell.length_c   1.000
_cell.angle_alpha   90.00
_cell.angle_beta   90.00
_cell.angle_gamma   90.00
#
_symmetry.space_group_name_H-M   'P 1'
#
loop_
_entity.id
_entity.type
_entity.pdbx_description
1 polymer ?
#
loop_
_entity_poly.entity_id
_entity_poly.type
_entity_poly.pdbx_seq_one_letter_code
_entity_poly.pdbx_strand_id
1 'polypeptide(L)'
;ILDTQGLRVPTGQVGLIHVHQPAYADFSYVGNDDARRSMERSGLKTMGDLGYLDEEGFLFIVDRASDMVISGGVNIYPAEIESVLQLMPGVADCAVFGIPDGEFGEALAAAVQPQPGAAIDAAQVIAFLKPQLASYKLPRRIEFVCDMPREDTGKIFKRKLREPFWSGVARRI
;
A
#
# COMPACT_ATOMS: atom_id res chain seq x y z
N ILE A 1 12.69 -2.06 13.22
CA ILE A 1 11.78 -2.78 12.31
C ILE A 1 11.47 -4.13 12.95
N LEU A 2 10.19 -4.49 13.03
CA LEU A 2 9.72 -5.73 13.65
C LEU A 2 8.87 -6.55 12.66
N ASP A 3 8.89 -7.86 12.82
CA ASP A 3 7.98 -8.78 12.15
C ASP A 3 6.61 -8.85 12.87
N THR A 4 5.71 -9.70 12.37
CA THR A 4 4.39 -9.92 12.95
C THR A 4 4.43 -10.53 14.35
N GLN A 5 5.53 -11.18 14.74
CA GLN A 5 5.76 -11.73 16.07
C GLN A 5 6.36 -10.70 17.04
N GLY A 6 6.83 -9.55 16.54
CA GLY A 6 7.48 -8.48 17.29
C GLY A 6 8.97 -8.71 17.50
N LEU A 7 9.58 -9.56 16.71
CA LEU A 7 11.00 -9.75 16.66
C LEU A 7 11.64 -8.80 15.66
N ARG A 8 12.87 -8.36 15.94
CA ARG A 8 13.62 -7.53 14.98
C ARG A 8 13.91 -8.32 13.71
N VAL A 9 13.61 -7.70 12.57
CA VAL A 9 14.01 -8.26 11.27
C VAL A 9 15.47 -7.93 10.97
N PRO A 10 16.17 -8.74 10.15
CA PRO A 10 17.50 -8.43 9.64
C PRO A 10 17.52 -7.13 8.82
N THR A 11 18.72 -6.54 8.72
CA THR A 11 18.98 -5.40 7.80
C THR A 11 18.58 -5.75 6.38
N GLY A 12 17.95 -4.82 5.68
CA GLY A 12 17.41 -5.00 4.33
C GLY A 12 16.05 -5.73 4.26
N GLN A 13 15.60 -6.34 5.36
CA GLN A 13 14.29 -7.00 5.38
C GLN A 13 13.18 -6.03 5.77
N VAL A 14 12.08 -6.05 5.02
CA VAL A 14 10.89 -5.24 5.29
C VAL A 14 10.14 -5.79 6.49
N GLY A 15 9.73 -4.90 7.38
CA GLY A 15 8.88 -5.18 8.52
C GLY A 15 8.13 -3.92 8.94
N LEU A 16 7.35 -4.02 10.02
CA LEU A 16 6.59 -2.90 10.57
C LEU A 16 7.52 -1.95 11.33
N ILE A 17 7.47 -0.68 10.98
CA ILE A 17 8.27 0.37 11.62
C ILE A 17 7.70 0.65 13.00
N HIS A 18 8.56 0.53 14.01
CA HIS A 18 8.25 0.88 15.39
C HIS A 18 9.25 1.93 15.88
N VAL A 19 8.76 2.90 16.63
CA VAL A 19 9.55 3.98 17.20
C VAL A 19 9.41 4.06 18.70
N HIS A 20 10.46 4.53 19.37
CA HIS A 20 10.44 4.90 20.78
C HIS A 20 10.66 6.41 20.90
N GLN A 21 9.72 7.11 21.50
CA GLN A 21 9.74 8.57 21.64
C GLN A 21 9.55 9.02 23.09
N PRO A 22 10.54 8.79 23.96
CA PRO A 22 10.40 9.09 25.40
C PRO A 22 10.31 10.59 25.71
N ALA A 23 10.77 11.45 24.80
CA ALA A 23 10.77 12.89 24.98
C ALA A 23 9.42 13.58 24.71
N TYR A 24 8.46 12.86 24.12
CA TYR A 24 7.15 13.41 23.77
C TYR A 24 6.07 12.83 24.67
N ALA A 25 5.08 13.66 25.01
CA ALA A 25 3.89 13.20 25.72
C ALA A 25 3.18 12.09 24.91
N ASP A 26 2.59 11.15 25.64
CA ASP A 26 1.77 10.14 24.99
C ASP A 26 0.48 10.76 24.44
N PHE A 27 -0.13 10.10 23.47
CA PHE A 27 -1.37 10.52 22.83
C PHE A 27 -2.43 9.42 22.89
N SER A 28 -3.68 9.79 22.71
CA SER A 28 -4.78 8.87 22.48
C SER A 28 -5.67 9.37 21.34
N TYR A 29 -6.44 8.47 20.76
CA TYR A 29 -7.49 8.84 19.82
C TYR A 29 -8.79 9.08 20.58
N VAL A 30 -9.41 10.22 20.37
CA VAL A 30 -10.69 10.56 21.02
C VAL A 30 -11.74 9.50 20.67
N GLY A 31 -12.23 8.79 21.68
CA GLY A 31 -13.25 7.76 21.51
C GLY A 31 -12.75 6.43 20.91
N ASN A 32 -11.44 6.23 20.76
CA ASN A 32 -10.88 4.98 20.19
C ASN A 32 -9.57 4.55 20.87
N ASP A 33 -9.66 4.19 22.15
CA ASP A 33 -8.51 3.72 22.92
C ASP A 33 -7.98 2.38 22.46
N ASP A 34 -8.81 1.53 21.83
CA ASP A 34 -8.39 0.25 21.27
C ASP A 34 -7.41 0.46 20.10
N ALA A 35 -7.68 1.42 19.24
CA ALA A 35 -6.77 1.78 18.16
C ALA A 35 -5.41 2.23 18.72
N ARG A 36 -5.41 3.04 19.81
CA ARG A 36 -4.16 3.45 20.45
C ARG A 36 -3.39 2.25 21.03
N ARG A 37 -4.09 1.33 21.73
CA ARG A 37 -3.48 0.13 22.31
C ARG A 37 -2.90 -0.80 21.24
N SER A 38 -3.57 -0.95 20.11
CA SER A 38 -3.11 -1.80 19.00
C SER A 38 -1.81 -1.30 18.35
N MET A 39 -1.50 -0.01 18.48
CA MET A 39 -0.28 0.60 17.94
C MET A 39 0.95 0.38 18.81
N GLU A 40 0.78 -0.15 20.03
CA GLU A 40 1.90 -0.29 20.97
C GLU A 40 2.29 -1.74 21.16
N ARG A 41 3.60 -1.99 21.13
CA ARG A 41 4.19 -3.28 21.45
C ARG A 41 5.48 -3.08 22.27
N SER A 42 5.51 -3.56 23.49
CA SER A 42 6.70 -3.49 24.38
C SER A 42 7.27 -2.07 24.54
N GLY A 43 6.40 -1.05 24.66
CA GLY A 43 6.79 0.36 24.77
C GLY A 43 7.23 1.00 23.47
N LEU A 44 7.17 0.29 22.36
CA LEU A 44 7.40 0.80 21.01
C LEU A 44 6.07 1.06 20.33
N LYS A 45 5.99 2.12 19.51
CA LYS A 45 4.78 2.55 18.81
C LYS A 45 4.95 2.44 17.32
N THR A 46 3.90 2.01 16.63
CA THR A 46 3.85 2.00 15.16
C THR A 46 2.71 2.86 14.65
N MET A 47 2.94 3.52 13.50
CA MET A 47 1.89 4.23 12.75
C MET A 47 1.36 3.38 11.58
N GLY A 48 1.81 2.13 11.49
CA GLY A 48 1.38 1.20 10.44
C GLY A 48 2.19 1.30 9.15
N ASP A 49 3.33 1.99 9.17
CA ASP A 49 4.21 2.07 8.01
C ASP A 49 5.16 0.86 7.98
N LEU A 50 5.38 0.31 6.78
CA LEU A 50 6.33 -0.77 6.50
C LEU A 50 7.61 -0.18 5.93
N GLY A 51 8.75 -0.76 6.31
CA GLY A 51 10.05 -0.31 5.83
C GLY A 51 11.19 -1.22 6.26
N TYR A 52 12.39 -0.86 5.84
CA TYR A 52 13.62 -1.55 6.21
C TYR A 52 14.74 -0.55 6.54
N LEU A 53 15.75 -1.02 7.22
CA LEU A 53 17.00 -0.30 7.42
C LEU A 53 18.06 -0.89 6.49
N ASP A 54 18.84 -0.05 5.84
CA ASP A 54 20.02 -0.50 5.10
C ASP A 54 21.24 -0.72 6.03
N GLU A 55 22.38 -1.08 5.45
CA GLU A 55 23.62 -1.34 6.18
C GLU A 55 24.19 -0.08 6.86
N GLU A 56 23.86 1.10 6.35
CA GLU A 56 24.29 2.41 6.88
C GLU A 56 23.32 2.92 7.96
N GLY A 57 22.17 2.25 8.16
CA GLY A 57 21.14 2.60 9.14
C GLY A 57 20.12 3.61 8.64
N PHE A 58 20.06 3.89 7.34
CA PHE A 58 19.00 4.71 6.76
C PHE A 58 17.68 3.92 6.70
N LEU A 59 16.60 4.61 7.06
CA LEU A 59 15.26 4.06 7.02
C LEU A 59 14.61 4.32 5.65
N PHE A 60 14.18 3.25 5.00
CA PHE A 60 13.40 3.30 3.77
C PHE A 60 11.96 2.88 4.06
N ILE A 61 11.01 3.78 3.82
CA ILE A 61 9.57 3.49 3.91
C ILE A 61 9.15 2.86 2.59
N VAL A 62 8.50 1.69 2.67
CA VAL A 62 8.07 0.90 1.50
C VAL A 62 6.60 1.12 1.20
N ASP A 63 5.73 0.99 2.21
CA ASP A 63 4.29 1.14 2.06
C ASP A 63 3.61 1.21 3.44
N ARG A 64 2.28 1.28 3.44
CA ARG A 64 1.47 1.06 4.63
C ARG A 64 1.05 -0.39 4.76
N ALA A 65 1.07 -0.92 5.98
CA ALA A 65 0.61 -2.28 6.27
C ALA A 65 -0.86 -2.50 5.83
N SER A 66 -1.71 -1.47 5.96
CA SER A 66 -3.11 -1.50 5.54
C SER A 66 -3.30 -1.58 4.02
N ASP A 67 -2.31 -1.19 3.25
CA ASP A 67 -2.38 -1.12 1.78
C ASP A 67 -1.66 -2.30 1.11
N MET A 68 -0.79 -2.99 1.85
CA MET A 68 -0.12 -4.21 1.38
C MET A 68 -1.14 -5.24 0.89
N VAL A 69 -0.83 -5.88 -0.23
CA VAL A 69 -1.67 -6.91 -0.86
C VAL A 69 -1.00 -8.27 -0.68
N ILE A 70 -1.75 -9.25 -0.18
CA ILE A 70 -1.26 -10.63 -0.01
C ILE A 70 -1.86 -11.50 -1.10
N SER A 71 -1.08 -11.78 -2.15
CA SER A 71 -1.50 -12.59 -3.27
C SER A 71 -0.72 -13.90 -3.31
N GLY A 72 -1.41 -15.02 -3.13
CA GLY A 72 -0.79 -16.34 -3.12
C GLY A 72 0.31 -16.50 -2.06
N GLY A 73 0.18 -15.82 -0.90
CA GLY A 73 1.17 -15.82 0.17
C GLY A 73 2.36 -14.87 -0.04
N VAL A 74 2.36 -14.09 -1.13
CA VAL A 74 3.40 -13.10 -1.41
C VAL A 74 2.92 -11.71 -1.00
N ASN A 75 3.73 -11.01 -0.22
CA ASN A 75 3.49 -9.61 0.12
C ASN A 75 3.85 -8.72 -1.07
N ILE A 76 2.88 -7.96 -1.56
CA ILE A 76 3.07 -7.00 -2.65
C ILE A 76 2.79 -5.60 -2.11
N TYR A 77 3.67 -4.68 -2.42
CA TYR A 77 3.60 -3.30 -1.99
C TYR A 77 3.11 -2.42 -3.13
N PRO A 78 1.85 -1.94 -3.09
CA PRO A 78 1.26 -1.08 -4.12
C PRO A 78 2.11 0.13 -4.50
N ALA A 79 2.77 0.77 -3.54
CA ALA A 79 3.60 1.95 -3.79
C ALA A 79 4.74 1.70 -4.79
N GLU A 80 5.29 0.49 -4.85
CA GLU A 80 6.30 0.11 -5.84
C GLU A 80 5.72 0.16 -7.27
N ILE A 81 4.51 -0.33 -7.45
CA ILE A 81 3.83 -0.36 -8.74
C ILE A 81 3.38 1.05 -9.14
N GLU A 82 2.85 1.81 -8.18
CA GLU A 82 2.43 3.19 -8.37
C GLU A 82 3.60 4.07 -8.81
N SER A 83 4.78 3.90 -8.19
CA SER A 83 5.98 4.68 -8.54
C SER A 83 6.41 4.48 -10.00
N VAL A 84 6.26 3.25 -10.51
CA VAL A 84 6.52 2.95 -11.92
C VAL A 84 5.42 3.51 -12.81
N LEU A 85 4.14 3.30 -12.44
CA LEU A 85 2.99 3.70 -13.25
C LEU A 85 2.86 5.23 -13.39
N GLN A 86 3.27 5.99 -12.38
CA GLN A 86 3.33 7.46 -12.43
C GLN A 86 4.30 8.00 -13.50
N LEU A 87 5.30 7.21 -13.90
CA LEU A 87 6.24 7.58 -14.97
C LEU A 87 5.67 7.32 -16.37
N MET A 88 4.52 6.65 -16.49
CA MET A 88 3.92 6.35 -17.78
C MET A 88 3.39 7.63 -18.45
N PRO A 89 3.82 7.95 -19.70
CA PRO A 89 3.26 9.07 -20.43
C PRO A 89 1.72 8.96 -20.57
N GLY A 90 1.03 10.04 -20.29
CA GLY A 90 -0.43 10.10 -20.35
C GLY A 90 -1.14 9.73 -19.05
N VAL A 91 -0.44 9.29 -18.01
CA VAL A 91 -0.97 9.11 -16.66
C VAL A 91 -0.86 10.43 -15.90
N ALA A 92 -1.98 10.90 -15.35
CA ALA A 92 -2.02 12.07 -14.46
C ALA A 92 -1.84 11.64 -13.00
N ASP A 93 -2.50 10.53 -12.62
CA ASP A 93 -2.40 9.96 -11.27
C ASP A 93 -2.79 8.47 -11.29
N CYS A 94 -2.40 7.72 -10.27
CA CYS A 94 -2.75 6.32 -10.15
C CYS A 94 -2.82 5.86 -8.70
N ALA A 95 -3.57 4.78 -8.47
CA ALA A 95 -3.62 4.06 -7.20
C ALA A 95 -3.70 2.57 -7.45
N VAL A 96 -2.91 1.78 -6.71
CA VAL A 96 -2.94 0.32 -6.77
C VAL A 96 -3.43 -0.22 -5.43
N PHE A 97 -4.27 -1.25 -5.48
CA PHE A 97 -4.90 -1.82 -4.29
C PHE A 97 -5.31 -3.28 -4.51
N GLY A 98 -5.53 -3.99 -3.41
CA GLY A 98 -6.00 -5.39 -3.44
C GLY A 98 -7.51 -5.50 -3.66
N ILE A 99 -7.89 -6.45 -4.49
CA ILE A 99 -9.28 -6.89 -4.70
C ILE A 99 -9.40 -8.38 -4.38
N PRO A 100 -10.60 -8.91 -4.03
CA PRO A 100 -10.77 -10.33 -3.77
C PRO A 100 -10.41 -11.17 -4.99
N ASP A 101 -9.70 -12.28 -4.74
CA ASP A 101 -9.39 -13.30 -5.73
C ASP A 101 -9.63 -14.69 -5.15
N GLY A 102 -10.37 -15.55 -5.87
CA GLY A 102 -10.79 -16.87 -5.38
C GLY A 102 -9.64 -17.87 -5.24
N GLU A 103 -8.55 -17.71 -5.98
CA GLU A 103 -7.40 -18.60 -6.01
C GLU A 103 -6.27 -18.11 -5.11
N PHE A 104 -5.94 -16.82 -5.20
CA PHE A 104 -4.79 -16.21 -4.52
C PHE A 104 -5.16 -15.43 -3.26
N GLY A 105 -6.45 -15.37 -2.89
CA GLY A 105 -6.94 -14.56 -1.79
C GLY A 105 -7.14 -13.10 -2.20
N GLU A 106 -6.07 -12.44 -2.65
CA GLU A 106 -6.13 -11.11 -3.24
C GLU A 106 -5.45 -11.07 -4.61
N ALA A 107 -5.92 -10.18 -5.48
CA ALA A 107 -5.26 -9.79 -6.71
C ALA A 107 -5.10 -8.25 -6.75
N LEU A 108 -4.20 -7.78 -7.60
CA LEU A 108 -3.97 -6.35 -7.77
C LEU A 108 -4.98 -5.74 -8.75
N ALA A 109 -5.52 -4.58 -8.37
CA ALA A 109 -6.23 -3.68 -9.26
C ALA A 109 -5.52 -2.32 -9.27
N ALA A 110 -5.56 -1.63 -10.42
CA ALA A 110 -5.08 -0.27 -10.57
C ALA A 110 -6.21 0.65 -11.02
N ALA A 111 -6.41 1.77 -10.32
CA ALA A 111 -7.16 2.90 -10.80
C ALA A 111 -6.18 3.87 -11.45
N VAL A 112 -6.46 4.28 -12.68
CA VAL A 112 -5.61 5.16 -13.47
C VAL A 112 -6.41 6.38 -13.90
N GLN A 113 -5.90 7.56 -13.61
CA GLN A 113 -6.43 8.82 -14.09
C GLN A 113 -5.60 9.27 -15.28
N PRO A 114 -6.15 9.28 -16.51
CA PRO A 114 -5.45 9.80 -17.67
C PRO A 114 -5.26 11.31 -17.59
N GLN A 115 -4.20 11.82 -18.21
CA GLN A 115 -4.06 13.25 -18.47
C GLN A 115 -5.16 13.74 -19.42
N PRO A 116 -5.59 14.99 -19.34
CA PRO A 116 -6.56 15.54 -20.27
C PRO A 116 -6.13 15.35 -21.73
N GLY A 117 -6.98 14.70 -22.52
CA GLY A 117 -6.71 14.40 -23.92
C GLY A 117 -5.84 13.17 -24.19
N ALA A 118 -5.31 12.51 -23.16
CA ALA A 118 -4.58 11.27 -23.34
C ALA A 118 -5.55 10.10 -23.58
N ALA A 119 -5.25 9.29 -24.60
CA ALA A 119 -5.96 8.04 -24.91
C ALA A 119 -5.04 6.87 -24.54
N ILE A 120 -5.16 6.39 -23.32
CA ILE A 120 -4.44 5.21 -22.84
C ILE A 120 -5.45 4.10 -22.52
N ASP A 121 -5.06 2.86 -22.79
CA ASP A 121 -5.85 1.67 -22.51
C ASP A 121 -5.15 0.70 -21.54
N ALA A 122 -5.86 -0.30 -21.09
CA ALA A 122 -5.35 -1.29 -20.14
C ALA A 122 -4.18 -2.10 -20.70
N ALA A 123 -4.17 -2.39 -22.00
CA ALA A 123 -3.09 -3.14 -22.63
C ALA A 123 -1.79 -2.32 -22.64
N GLN A 124 -1.89 -1.02 -22.91
CA GLN A 124 -0.75 -0.10 -22.86
C GLN A 124 -0.20 0.04 -21.44
N VAL A 125 -1.06 0.11 -20.42
CA VAL A 125 -0.64 0.14 -19.00
C VAL A 125 0.14 -1.13 -18.66
N ILE A 126 -0.38 -2.31 -18.98
CA ILE A 126 0.30 -3.57 -18.72
C ILE A 126 1.60 -3.68 -19.53
N ALA A 127 1.62 -3.28 -20.80
CA ALA A 127 2.82 -3.28 -21.61
C ALA A 127 3.92 -2.37 -21.04
N PHE A 128 3.55 -1.25 -20.44
CA PHE A 128 4.48 -0.32 -19.79
C PHE A 128 5.07 -0.91 -18.48
N LEU A 129 4.24 -1.57 -17.67
CA LEU A 129 4.66 -2.14 -16.39
C LEU A 129 5.50 -3.42 -16.55
N LYS A 130 5.18 -4.26 -17.54
CA LYS A 130 5.74 -5.60 -17.72
C LYS A 130 7.28 -5.67 -17.79
N PRO A 131 8.01 -4.78 -18.46
CA PRO A 131 9.48 -4.82 -18.47
C PRO A 131 10.14 -4.36 -17.17
N GLN A 132 9.39 -3.72 -16.26
CA GLN A 132 9.91 -3.06 -15.07
C GLN A 132 9.56 -3.81 -13.78
N LEU A 133 8.54 -4.67 -13.81
CA LEU A 133 8.01 -5.37 -12.64
C LEU A 133 7.92 -6.88 -12.87
N ALA A 134 8.05 -7.64 -11.80
CA ALA A 134 7.78 -9.07 -11.83
C ALA A 134 6.32 -9.35 -12.18
N SER A 135 6.04 -10.46 -12.86
CA SER A 135 4.72 -10.78 -13.41
C SER A 135 3.60 -10.82 -12.36
N TYR A 136 3.89 -11.25 -11.14
CA TYR A 136 2.93 -11.31 -10.03
C TYR A 136 2.58 -9.92 -9.46
N LYS A 137 3.35 -8.86 -9.82
CA LYS A 137 3.09 -7.46 -9.46
C LYS A 137 2.25 -6.72 -10.50
N LEU A 138 1.90 -7.38 -11.61
CA LEU A 138 1.07 -6.75 -12.64
C LEU A 138 -0.40 -6.74 -12.21
N PRO A 139 -1.10 -5.58 -12.27
CA PRO A 139 -2.52 -5.51 -11.98
C PRO A 139 -3.32 -6.41 -12.93
N ARG A 140 -4.21 -7.24 -12.35
CA ARG A 140 -5.16 -8.07 -13.12
C ARG A 140 -6.36 -7.27 -13.62
N ARG A 141 -6.63 -6.14 -12.96
CA ARG A 141 -7.73 -5.23 -13.30
C ARG A 141 -7.22 -3.79 -13.36
N ILE A 142 -7.60 -3.08 -14.43
CA ILE A 142 -7.32 -1.67 -14.60
C ILE A 142 -8.63 -0.94 -14.81
N GLU A 143 -8.87 0.08 -14.01
CA GLU A 143 -10.02 0.96 -14.12
C GLU A 143 -9.55 2.37 -14.42
N PHE A 144 -10.18 3.02 -15.39
CA PHE A 144 -9.93 4.40 -15.71
C PHE A 144 -10.94 5.29 -14.97
N VAL A 145 -10.42 6.28 -14.26
CA VAL A 145 -11.21 7.23 -13.49
C VAL A 145 -10.98 8.65 -14.01
N CYS A 146 -12.02 9.45 -14.05
CA CYS A 146 -11.91 10.84 -14.46
C CYS A 146 -11.29 11.70 -13.36
N ASP A 147 -11.54 11.35 -12.11
CA ASP A 147 -11.05 12.07 -10.94
C ASP A 147 -10.73 11.08 -9.81
N MET A 148 -9.55 11.23 -9.24
CA MET A 148 -9.08 10.35 -8.17
C MET A 148 -9.70 10.79 -6.83
N PRO A 149 -10.40 9.91 -6.09
CA PRO A 149 -10.95 10.29 -4.81
C PRO A 149 -9.83 10.65 -3.82
N ARG A 150 -9.96 11.81 -3.17
CA ARG A 150 -8.97 12.31 -2.23
C ARG A 150 -9.57 12.59 -0.87
N GLU A 151 -8.72 12.49 0.15
CA GLU A 151 -8.99 13.00 1.48
C GLU A 151 -8.80 14.52 1.52
N ASP A 152 -9.24 15.17 2.59
CA ASP A 152 -9.05 16.63 2.79
C ASP A 152 -7.57 17.04 2.81
N THR A 153 -6.68 16.09 3.10
CA THR A 153 -5.22 16.26 3.04
C THR A 153 -4.63 16.26 1.64
N GLY A 154 -5.45 15.97 0.62
CA GLY A 154 -5.02 15.79 -0.78
C GLY A 154 -4.53 14.39 -1.14
N LYS A 155 -4.37 13.49 -0.17
CA LYS A 155 -3.95 12.10 -0.41
C LYS A 155 -5.06 11.32 -1.11
N ILE A 156 -4.68 10.39 -2.00
CA ILE A 156 -5.65 9.50 -2.64
C ILE A 156 -6.32 8.63 -1.57
N PHE A 157 -7.63 8.61 -1.58
CA PHE A 157 -8.43 7.80 -0.68
C PHE A 157 -8.63 6.38 -1.25
N LYS A 158 -7.58 5.56 -1.21
CA LYS A 158 -7.58 4.19 -1.75
C LYS A 158 -8.76 3.35 -1.23
N ARG A 159 -9.21 3.58 0.00
CA ARG A 159 -10.35 2.88 0.56
C ARG A 159 -11.61 3.02 -0.30
N LYS A 160 -11.91 4.22 -0.81
CA LYS A 160 -13.08 4.44 -1.69
C LYS A 160 -12.97 3.66 -3.01
N LEU A 161 -11.74 3.50 -3.52
CA LEU A 161 -11.51 2.75 -4.76
C LEU A 161 -11.70 1.24 -4.57
N ARG A 162 -11.24 0.71 -3.43
CA ARG A 162 -11.29 -0.74 -3.18
C ARG A 162 -12.62 -1.23 -2.59
N GLU A 163 -13.32 -0.38 -1.82
CA GLU A 163 -14.55 -0.76 -1.09
C GLU A 163 -15.63 -1.43 -1.95
N PRO A 164 -15.90 -1.00 -3.20
CA PRO A 164 -16.88 -1.66 -4.06
C PRO A 164 -16.56 -3.13 -4.35
N PHE A 165 -15.28 -3.52 -4.39
CA PHE A 165 -14.85 -4.89 -4.65
C PHE A 165 -14.97 -5.79 -3.42
N TRP A 166 -14.94 -5.21 -2.22
CA TRP A 166 -15.02 -5.93 -0.94
C TRP A 166 -16.43 -5.97 -0.37
N SER A 167 -17.42 -5.43 -1.10
CA SER A 167 -18.82 -5.46 -0.67
C SER A 167 -19.32 -6.91 -0.57
N GLY A 168 -19.63 -7.36 0.66
CA GLY A 168 -20.07 -8.72 0.94
C GLY A 168 -18.95 -9.77 1.09
N VAL A 169 -17.68 -9.36 1.03
CA VAL A 169 -16.52 -10.26 1.22
C VAL A 169 -15.66 -9.73 2.38
N ALA A 170 -15.36 -10.57 3.36
CA ALA A 170 -14.42 -10.21 4.42
C ALA A 170 -12.97 -10.25 3.90
N ARG A 171 -12.25 -9.15 4.03
CA ARG A 171 -10.81 -9.13 3.76
C ARG A 171 -10.10 -9.93 4.85
N ARG A 172 -9.40 -10.99 4.46
CA ARG A 172 -8.57 -11.80 5.36
C ARG A 172 -7.16 -11.19 5.39
N ILE A 173 -6.90 -10.33 6.36
CA ILE A 173 -5.55 -9.86 6.70
C ILE A 173 -5.18 -10.44 8.05
#